data_3c06b0478743d220752b5d9fd8070943
#
_entry.id   3c06b0478743d220752b5d9fd8070943
#
_cell.length_a   1.000
_cell.length_b   1.000
_cell.length_c   1.000
_cell.angle_alpha   90.00
_cell.angle_beta   90.00
_cell.angle_gamma   90.00
#
_symmetry.space_group_name_H-M   'P 1'
#
loop_
_entity.id
_entity.type
_entity.pdbx_description
1 polymer ?
#
loop_
_entity_poly.entity_id
_entity_poly.type
_entity_poly.pdbx_seq_one_letter_code
_entity_poly.pdbx_strand_id
1 'polypeptide(L)'
;SFRALFAISPSLQPMIFCVENNQYGMGTSIDRHSSISDYYKMGNLMAGIRIDRMNVLAVREGIRFAKEWCSTGNGHMFVEMMTYRYHGHSMSDPGTTYRNREEIAFTRSTRDPLEFVKKTMIDAGFATAEELKETEKRIRKEVQKEVMEAKESPRPSLDSLLTHVYATDVETKGN
;
A
#
# COMPACT_ATOMS: atom_id res chain seq x y z
N SER A 1 -3.96 -14.51 18.53
CA SER A 1 -4.29 -13.13 18.20
C SER A 1 -3.05 -12.41 17.70
N PHE A 2 -3.21 -11.52 16.75
CA PHE A 2 -2.13 -10.69 16.19
C PHE A 2 -1.26 -10.02 17.27
N ARG A 3 -1.86 -9.57 18.35
CA ARG A 3 -1.15 -8.95 19.50
C ARG A 3 -0.11 -9.85 20.17
N ALA A 4 -0.35 -11.13 20.24
CA ALA A 4 0.58 -12.07 20.88
C ALA A 4 1.84 -12.31 20.05
N LEU A 5 1.71 -12.30 18.73
CA LEU A 5 2.86 -12.47 17.83
C LEU A 5 3.84 -11.29 17.91
N PHE A 6 3.33 -10.07 18.16
CA PHE A 6 4.11 -8.85 18.23
C PHE A 6 4.76 -8.59 19.60
N ALA A 7 4.19 -9.19 20.66
CA ALA A 7 4.69 -9.00 22.02
C ALA A 7 5.92 -9.85 22.36
N ILE A 8 6.22 -10.87 21.54
CA ILE A 8 7.14 -11.95 21.97
C ILE A 8 8.60 -11.61 21.73
N SER A 9 8.94 -10.67 20.86
CA SER A 9 10.36 -10.28 20.74
C SER A 9 10.54 -8.92 20.05
N PRO A 10 10.64 -7.84 20.81
CA PRO A 10 10.98 -6.52 20.26
C PRO A 10 12.35 -6.47 19.61
N SER A 11 13.20 -7.46 19.90
CA SER A 11 14.64 -7.37 19.65
C SER A 11 15.12 -8.05 18.37
N LEU A 12 14.27 -8.76 17.62
CA LEU A 12 14.84 -9.76 16.72
C LEU A 12 14.67 -9.56 15.23
N GLN A 13 13.73 -8.75 14.73
CA GLN A 13 13.68 -8.53 13.27
C GLN A 13 13.20 -7.13 12.91
N PRO A 14 13.92 -6.43 12.04
CA PRO A 14 13.47 -5.17 11.47
C PRO A 14 12.27 -5.43 10.55
N MET A 15 11.04 -5.13 11.02
CA MET A 15 9.81 -5.39 10.28
C MET A 15 8.91 -4.17 10.28
N ILE A 16 8.35 -3.85 9.13
CA ILE A 16 7.34 -2.81 8.97
C ILE A 16 6.00 -3.50 8.75
N PHE A 17 5.05 -3.24 9.65
CA PHE A 17 3.66 -3.67 9.51
C PHE A 17 2.84 -2.55 8.89
N CYS A 18 2.44 -2.73 7.65
CA CYS A 18 1.71 -1.72 6.89
C CYS A 18 0.23 -2.06 6.83
N VAL A 19 -0.63 -1.15 7.27
CA VAL A 19 -2.09 -1.21 7.11
C VAL A 19 -2.54 -0.16 6.11
N GLU A 20 -3.14 -0.58 5.02
CA GLU A 20 -3.78 0.31 4.06
C GLU A 20 -5.21 0.63 4.54
N ASN A 21 -5.36 1.73 5.28
CA ASN A 21 -6.65 2.16 5.79
C ASN A 21 -7.42 2.96 4.73
N ASN A 22 -8.30 2.26 4.02
CA ASN A 22 -9.17 2.86 3.01
C ASN A 22 -10.54 3.30 3.56
N GLN A 23 -10.71 3.31 4.88
CA GLN A 23 -11.91 3.72 5.62
C GLN A 23 -13.09 2.73 5.57
N TYR A 24 -13.00 1.63 4.82
CA TYR A 24 -14.10 0.69 4.63
C TYR A 24 -13.65 -0.76 4.73
N GLY A 25 -14.43 -1.56 5.47
CA GLY A 25 -14.41 -3.02 5.39
C GLY A 25 -15.53 -3.50 4.47
N MET A 26 -15.24 -3.72 3.17
CA MET A 26 -16.22 -3.90 2.12
C MET A 26 -17.19 -2.71 2.03
N GLY A 27 -18.43 -2.82 2.46
CA GLY A 27 -19.44 -1.76 2.50
C GLY A 27 -19.66 -1.13 3.89
N THR A 28 -18.90 -1.54 4.90
CA THR A 28 -19.05 -1.03 6.27
C THR A 28 -17.94 -0.01 6.57
N SER A 29 -18.32 1.19 6.97
CA SER A 29 -17.36 2.22 7.34
C SER A 29 -16.57 1.85 8.61
N ILE A 30 -15.37 2.40 8.74
CA ILE A 30 -14.47 2.14 9.87
C ILE A 30 -15.14 2.42 11.22
N ASP A 31 -15.92 3.48 11.33
CA ASP A 31 -16.61 3.89 12.56
C ASP A 31 -17.68 2.88 13.00
N ARG A 32 -18.16 2.05 12.09
CA ARG A 32 -19.18 1.04 12.37
C ARG A 32 -18.61 -0.34 12.66
N HIS A 33 -17.43 -0.67 12.15
CA HIS A 33 -16.88 -2.01 12.30
C HIS A 33 -15.70 -2.10 13.26
N SER A 34 -15.08 -0.98 13.62
CA SER A 34 -13.88 -0.96 14.46
C SER A 34 -14.09 -0.12 15.71
N SER A 35 -13.71 -0.65 16.85
CA SER A 35 -13.69 0.10 18.12
C SER A 35 -12.54 1.11 18.19
N ILE A 36 -11.53 0.97 17.33
CA ILE A 36 -10.38 1.87 17.22
C ILE A 36 -10.22 2.22 15.74
N SER A 37 -10.39 3.50 15.41
CA SER A 37 -10.21 4.03 14.05
C SER A 37 -8.77 4.45 13.76
N ASP A 38 -7.95 4.66 14.78
CA ASP A 38 -6.54 5.00 14.71
C ASP A 38 -5.67 3.73 14.78
N TYR A 39 -5.52 3.03 13.66
CA TYR A 39 -4.82 1.74 13.66
C TYR A 39 -3.35 1.83 14.03
N TYR A 40 -2.68 2.95 13.78
CA TYR A 40 -1.28 3.14 14.21
C TYR A 40 -1.11 3.07 15.73
N LYS A 41 -2.19 3.28 16.50
CA LYS A 41 -2.22 3.14 17.96
C LYS A 41 -2.45 1.70 18.43
N MET A 42 -2.79 0.77 17.53
CA MET A 42 -3.04 -0.62 17.92
C MET A 42 -1.80 -1.31 18.47
N GLY A 43 -0.65 -0.84 18.10
CA GLY A 43 0.61 -1.31 18.62
C GLY A 43 1.08 -0.52 19.84
N ASN A 44 0.28 -0.39 20.90
CA ASN A 44 0.72 0.28 22.15
C ASN A 44 2.07 -0.24 22.71
N LEU A 45 2.55 -1.37 22.19
CA LEU A 45 3.82 -2.01 22.54
C LEU A 45 4.92 -1.79 21.48
N MET A 46 4.63 -1.09 20.39
CA MET A 46 5.59 -0.78 19.32
C MET A 46 5.39 0.63 18.78
N ALA A 47 6.42 1.17 18.14
CA ALA A 47 6.32 2.45 17.47
C ALA A 47 5.28 2.39 16.33
N GLY A 48 4.44 3.42 16.23
CA GLY A 48 3.41 3.53 15.19
C GLY A 48 3.36 4.92 14.59
N ILE A 49 3.23 4.99 13.27
CA ILE A 49 3.05 6.25 12.54
C ILE A 49 1.86 6.16 11.59
N ARG A 50 1.23 7.31 11.33
CA ARG A 50 0.19 7.46 10.31
C ARG A 50 0.74 8.31 9.18
N ILE A 51 0.55 7.85 7.95
CA ILE A 51 1.01 8.51 6.72
C ILE A 51 -0.20 8.80 5.84
N ASP A 52 -0.28 10.01 5.30
CA ASP A 52 -1.24 10.32 4.23
C ASP A 52 -0.76 9.68 2.92
N ARG A 53 -1.39 8.56 2.54
CA ARG A 53 -1.06 7.83 1.31
C ARG A 53 -1.50 8.56 0.04
N MET A 54 -2.37 9.56 0.16
CA MET A 54 -2.75 10.41 -0.98
C MET A 54 -1.67 11.45 -1.32
N ASN A 55 -0.58 11.49 -0.54
CA ASN A 55 0.57 12.34 -0.79
C ASN A 55 1.84 11.46 -0.93
N VAL A 56 2.34 11.33 -2.16
CA VAL A 56 3.50 10.48 -2.47
C VAL A 56 4.78 10.93 -1.75
N LEU A 57 4.96 12.22 -1.49
CA LEU A 57 6.12 12.74 -0.76
C LEU A 57 6.05 12.33 0.71
N ALA A 58 4.86 12.38 1.33
CA ALA A 58 4.63 11.89 2.67
C ALA A 58 4.88 10.37 2.77
N VAL A 59 4.42 9.60 1.77
CA VAL A 59 4.68 8.15 1.70
C VAL A 59 6.17 7.87 1.62
N ARG A 60 6.88 8.55 0.71
CA ARG A 60 8.33 8.37 0.55
C ARG A 60 9.09 8.64 1.85
N GLU A 61 8.83 9.77 2.50
CA GLU A 61 9.51 10.14 3.73
C GLU A 61 9.11 9.26 4.92
N GLY A 62 7.83 8.92 5.05
CA GLY A 62 7.36 8.03 6.10
C GLY A 62 7.94 6.62 5.99
N ILE A 63 8.03 6.05 4.80
CA ILE A 63 8.66 4.75 4.58
C ILE A 63 10.18 4.82 4.76
N ARG A 64 10.84 5.91 4.34
CA ARG A 64 12.27 6.13 4.61
C ARG A 64 12.53 6.12 6.12
N PHE A 65 11.75 6.87 6.88
CA PHE A 65 11.83 6.91 8.34
C PHE A 65 11.59 5.52 8.97
N ALA A 66 10.55 4.82 8.55
CA ALA A 66 10.22 3.49 9.06
C ALA A 66 11.34 2.48 8.79
N LYS A 67 11.94 2.51 7.60
CA LYS A 67 13.11 1.67 7.26
C LYS A 67 14.31 1.99 8.13
N GLU A 68 14.63 3.26 8.29
CA GLU A 68 15.75 3.70 9.14
C GLU A 68 15.54 3.26 10.59
N TRP A 69 14.35 3.51 11.14
CA TRP A 69 13.97 3.06 12.48
C TRP A 69 14.22 1.57 12.69
N CYS A 70 13.67 0.74 11.81
CA CYS A 70 13.82 -0.71 11.91
C CYS A 70 15.27 -1.17 11.71
N SER A 71 16.03 -0.53 10.80
CA SER A 71 17.40 -0.92 10.48
C SER A 71 18.41 -0.54 11.56
N THR A 72 18.09 0.43 12.41
CA THR A 72 18.96 0.91 13.49
C THR A 72 18.72 0.18 14.83
N GLY A 73 17.99 -0.92 14.81
CA GLY A 73 17.78 -1.77 15.99
C GLY A 73 16.68 -1.29 16.94
N ASN A 74 15.86 -0.33 16.52
CA ASN A 74 14.74 0.16 17.34
C ASN A 74 13.51 -0.77 17.33
N GLY A 75 13.62 -1.94 16.70
CA GLY A 75 12.54 -2.91 16.60
C GLY A 75 11.63 -2.66 15.40
N HIS A 76 10.41 -3.20 15.47
CA HIS A 76 9.43 -3.05 14.39
C HIS A 76 8.68 -1.73 14.45
N MET A 77 8.03 -1.40 13.34
CA MET A 77 7.18 -0.23 13.24
C MET A 77 5.83 -0.59 12.62
N PHE A 78 4.77 -0.05 13.19
CA PHE A 78 3.42 -0.11 12.63
C PHE A 78 3.16 1.15 11.80
N VAL A 79 2.82 0.98 10.54
CA VAL A 79 2.58 2.10 9.61
C VAL A 79 1.13 2.03 9.13
N GLU A 80 0.34 3.03 9.47
CA GLU A 80 -1.00 3.20 8.95
C GLU A 80 -0.98 4.14 7.75
N MET A 81 -1.33 3.61 6.58
CA MET A 81 -1.45 4.34 5.33
C MET A 81 -2.90 4.80 5.13
N MET A 82 -3.18 6.08 5.38
CA MET A 82 -4.50 6.66 5.15
C MET A 82 -4.73 6.86 3.66
N THR A 83 -5.67 6.12 3.10
CA THR A 83 -5.98 6.14 1.67
C THR A 83 -7.48 6.21 1.40
N TYR A 84 -7.85 6.23 0.12
CA TYR A 84 -9.23 6.17 -0.33
C TYR A 84 -9.36 5.17 -1.48
N ARG A 85 -10.41 4.36 -1.44
CA ARG A 85 -10.71 3.39 -2.49
C ARG A 85 -11.76 3.95 -3.44
N TYR A 86 -11.37 4.30 -4.68
CA TYR A 86 -12.28 4.89 -5.67
C TYR A 86 -13.33 3.92 -6.22
N HIS A 87 -13.01 2.64 -6.26
CA HIS A 87 -13.88 1.58 -6.77
C HIS A 87 -14.48 0.74 -5.64
N GLY A 88 -15.40 -0.15 -5.96
CA GLY A 88 -15.90 -1.15 -5.03
C GLY A 88 -14.82 -2.11 -4.55
N HIS A 89 -15.14 -2.93 -3.58
CA HIS A 89 -14.21 -3.91 -3.01
C HIS A 89 -13.88 -5.04 -4.00
N SER A 90 -14.86 -5.47 -4.76
CA SER A 90 -14.75 -6.55 -5.74
C SER A 90 -15.57 -6.23 -6.98
N MET A 91 -15.52 -7.09 -8.00
CA MET A 91 -16.29 -6.91 -9.24
C MET A 91 -17.81 -6.88 -9.01
N SER A 92 -18.30 -7.58 -7.98
CA SER A 92 -19.72 -7.61 -7.60
C SER A 92 -20.15 -6.43 -6.72
N ASP A 93 -19.21 -5.63 -6.21
CA ASP A 93 -19.50 -4.47 -5.37
C ASP A 93 -19.49 -3.18 -6.22
N PRO A 94 -20.67 -2.57 -6.48
CA PRO A 94 -20.73 -1.33 -7.24
C PRO A 94 -20.14 -0.11 -6.50
N GLY A 95 -19.90 -0.23 -5.17
CA GLY A 95 -19.39 0.84 -4.32
C GLY A 95 -20.35 2.01 -4.09
N THR A 96 -21.46 2.08 -4.80
CA THR A 96 -22.43 3.19 -4.76
C THR A 96 -23.61 2.95 -3.84
N THR A 97 -23.73 1.79 -3.25
CA THR A 97 -24.79 1.44 -2.29
C THR A 97 -24.54 2.02 -0.90
N TYR A 98 -23.30 2.31 -0.56
CA TYR A 98 -22.86 2.80 0.75
C TYR A 98 -22.02 4.08 0.69
N ARG A 99 -21.69 4.56 -0.53
CA ARG A 99 -20.96 5.81 -0.77
C ARG A 99 -21.65 6.63 -1.86
N ASN A 100 -21.61 7.93 -1.68
CA ASN A 100 -22.11 8.87 -2.66
C ASN A 100 -21.11 9.05 -3.82
N ARG A 101 -21.60 9.14 -5.07
CA ARG A 101 -20.77 9.43 -6.24
C ARG A 101 -20.10 10.80 -6.16
N GLU A 102 -20.75 11.78 -5.54
CA GLU A 102 -20.22 13.11 -5.33
C GLU A 102 -19.01 13.09 -4.38
N GLU A 103 -19.06 12.30 -3.31
CA GLU A 103 -17.95 12.08 -2.39
C GLU A 103 -16.72 11.50 -3.12
N ILE A 104 -16.93 10.48 -3.95
CA ILE A 104 -15.87 9.86 -4.75
C ILE A 104 -15.26 10.87 -5.72
N ALA A 105 -16.10 11.63 -6.42
CA ALA A 105 -15.67 12.65 -7.36
C ALA A 105 -14.91 13.80 -6.66
N PHE A 106 -15.40 14.25 -5.51
CA PHE A 106 -14.74 15.25 -4.69
C PHE A 106 -13.36 14.78 -4.22
N THR A 107 -13.28 13.58 -3.67
CA THR A 107 -11.98 13.02 -3.22
C THR A 107 -11.01 12.90 -4.38
N ARG A 108 -11.47 12.43 -5.55
CA ARG A 108 -10.64 12.33 -6.75
C ARG A 108 -10.15 13.70 -7.25
N SER A 109 -11.00 14.70 -7.24
CA SER A 109 -10.62 16.04 -7.73
C SER A 109 -9.71 16.80 -6.79
N THR A 110 -9.79 16.53 -5.48
CA THR A 110 -9.06 17.29 -4.44
C THR A 110 -7.86 16.59 -3.87
N ARG A 111 -7.83 15.24 -3.89
CA ARG A 111 -6.84 14.44 -3.17
C ARG A 111 -6.19 13.35 -4.02
N ASP A 112 -6.39 13.32 -5.34
CA ASP A 112 -5.73 12.33 -6.18
C ASP A 112 -4.20 12.53 -6.16
N PRO A 113 -3.40 11.48 -5.79
CA PRO A 113 -1.96 11.61 -5.65
C PRO A 113 -1.24 11.91 -6.97
N LEU A 114 -1.79 11.49 -8.11
CA LEU A 114 -1.20 11.80 -9.42
C LEU A 114 -1.43 13.26 -9.79
N GLU A 115 -2.64 13.76 -9.58
CA GLU A 115 -2.95 15.16 -9.86
C GLU A 115 -2.19 16.10 -8.91
N PHE A 116 -2.03 15.71 -7.64
CA PHE A 116 -1.19 16.44 -6.68
C PHE A 116 0.25 16.60 -7.20
N VAL A 117 0.87 15.51 -7.65
CA VAL A 117 2.25 15.53 -8.16
C VAL A 117 2.35 16.33 -9.46
N LYS A 118 1.45 16.11 -10.41
CA LYS A 118 1.40 16.86 -11.67
C LYS A 118 1.38 18.37 -11.40
N LYS A 119 0.44 18.81 -10.58
CA LYS A 119 0.32 20.22 -10.22
C LYS A 119 1.58 20.74 -9.55
N THR A 120 2.12 20.02 -8.56
CA THR A 120 3.33 20.42 -7.84
C THR A 120 4.53 20.57 -8.78
N MET A 121 4.71 19.65 -9.74
CA MET A 121 5.81 19.70 -10.70
C MET A 121 5.68 20.88 -11.66
N ILE A 122 4.46 21.14 -12.16
CA ILE A 122 4.21 22.28 -13.05
C ILE A 122 4.40 23.60 -12.31
N ASP A 123 3.83 23.76 -11.13
CA ASP A 123 3.90 24.97 -10.33
C ASP A 123 5.35 25.30 -9.92
N ALA A 124 6.17 24.27 -9.69
CA ALA A 124 7.59 24.39 -9.37
C ALA A 124 8.52 24.52 -10.60
N GLY A 125 7.96 24.46 -11.82
CA GLY A 125 8.74 24.54 -13.05
C GLY A 125 9.63 23.33 -13.33
N PHE A 126 9.36 22.17 -12.73
CA PHE A 126 10.13 20.94 -12.93
C PHE A 126 9.72 20.16 -14.18
N ALA A 127 8.51 20.36 -14.68
CA ALA A 127 8.00 19.75 -15.91
C ALA A 127 6.87 20.57 -16.52
N THR A 128 6.69 20.42 -17.82
CA THR A 128 5.53 20.93 -18.56
C THR A 128 4.38 19.93 -18.58
N ALA A 129 3.19 20.39 -18.89
CA ALA A 129 2.02 19.53 -19.05
C ALA A 129 2.20 18.52 -20.19
N GLU A 130 2.88 18.91 -21.25
CA GLU A 130 3.18 18.08 -22.41
C GLU A 130 4.13 16.93 -22.05
N GLU A 131 5.21 17.21 -21.34
CA GLU A 131 6.19 16.20 -20.86
C GLU A 131 5.52 15.18 -19.93
N LEU A 132 4.66 15.63 -19.03
CA LEU A 132 3.91 14.72 -18.14
C LEU A 132 2.95 13.84 -18.94
N LYS A 133 2.27 14.38 -19.94
CA LYS A 133 1.37 13.62 -20.81
C LYS A 133 2.14 12.58 -21.67
N GLU A 134 3.31 12.93 -22.17
CA GLU A 134 4.17 11.97 -22.87
C GLU A 134 4.65 10.84 -21.96
N THR A 135 5.05 11.19 -20.74
CA THR A 135 5.45 10.20 -19.72
C THR A 135 4.30 9.24 -19.41
N GLU A 136 3.09 9.75 -19.20
CA GLU A 136 1.91 8.92 -18.99
C GLU A 136 1.64 7.97 -20.17
N LYS A 137 1.73 8.47 -21.39
CA LYS A 137 1.55 7.67 -22.61
C LYS A 137 2.62 6.57 -22.72
N ARG A 138 3.87 6.87 -22.41
CA ARG A 138 4.98 5.90 -22.42
C ARG A 138 4.73 4.80 -21.40
N ILE A 139 4.44 5.15 -20.14
CA ILE A 139 4.18 4.19 -19.07
C ILE A 139 2.97 3.30 -19.39
N ARG A 140 1.90 3.85 -19.94
CA ARG A 140 0.74 3.04 -20.38
C ARG A 140 1.13 1.97 -21.41
N LYS A 141 2.02 2.30 -22.34
CA LYS A 141 2.51 1.33 -23.35
C LYS A 141 3.39 0.24 -22.71
N GLU A 142 4.27 0.63 -21.77
CA GLU A 142 5.11 -0.30 -21.03
C GLU A 142 4.26 -1.31 -20.24
N VAL A 143 3.32 -0.82 -19.45
CA VAL A 143 2.39 -1.67 -18.69
C VAL A 143 1.58 -2.59 -19.61
N GLN A 144 1.12 -2.09 -20.75
CA GLN A 144 0.36 -2.90 -21.71
C GLN A 144 1.20 -4.04 -22.28
N LYS A 145 2.47 -3.78 -22.57
CA LYS A 145 3.44 -4.79 -23.03
C LYS A 145 3.65 -5.87 -21.95
N GLU A 146 3.93 -5.46 -20.72
CA GLU A 146 4.14 -6.38 -19.59
C GLU A 146 2.92 -7.25 -19.32
N VAL A 147 1.70 -6.68 -19.42
CA VAL A 147 0.45 -7.43 -19.30
C VAL A 147 0.31 -8.50 -20.39
N MET A 148 0.71 -8.19 -21.62
CA MET A 148 0.68 -9.18 -22.71
C MET A 148 1.70 -10.29 -22.49
N GLU A 149 2.92 -9.94 -22.11
CA GLU A 149 3.97 -10.91 -21.76
C GLU A 149 3.54 -11.83 -20.59
N ALA A 150 2.92 -11.25 -19.55
CA ALA A 150 2.40 -12.03 -18.43
C ALA A 150 1.29 -13.02 -18.85
N LYS A 151 0.42 -12.64 -19.79
CA LYS A 151 -0.62 -13.53 -20.32
C LYS A 151 -0.07 -14.69 -21.13
N GLU A 152 1.04 -14.49 -21.82
CA GLU A 152 1.72 -15.49 -22.64
C GLU A 152 2.67 -16.37 -21.80
N SER A 153 3.02 -15.95 -20.59
CA SER A 153 3.88 -16.70 -19.69
C SER A 153 3.28 -18.07 -19.34
N PRO A 154 4.11 -19.13 -19.34
CA PRO A 154 3.66 -20.45 -18.87
C PRO A 154 3.32 -20.42 -17.40
N ARG A 155 2.51 -21.36 -16.95
CA ARG A 155 2.27 -21.57 -15.51
C ARG A 155 3.58 -21.98 -14.83
N PRO A 156 3.79 -21.58 -13.55
CA PRO A 156 4.92 -22.08 -12.77
C PRO A 156 4.95 -23.62 -12.76
N SER A 157 6.15 -24.19 -12.79
CA SER A 157 6.31 -25.64 -12.66
C SER A 157 5.97 -26.14 -11.25
N LEU A 158 5.64 -27.41 -11.10
CA LEU A 158 5.38 -27.99 -9.79
C LEU A 158 6.62 -27.91 -8.87
N ASP A 159 7.81 -27.99 -9.42
CA ASP A 159 9.06 -27.88 -8.66
C ASP A 159 9.21 -26.50 -7.99
N SER A 160 8.58 -25.46 -8.54
CA SER A 160 8.59 -24.11 -7.97
C SER A 160 7.79 -23.98 -6.67
N LEU A 161 6.97 -24.96 -6.30
CA LEU A 161 6.20 -24.95 -5.05
C LEU A 161 7.08 -24.93 -3.79
N LEU A 162 8.28 -25.47 -3.90
CA LEU A 162 9.23 -25.61 -2.77
C LEU A 162 10.39 -24.61 -2.84
N THR A 163 10.47 -23.78 -3.90
CA THR A 163 11.52 -22.78 -4.07
C THR A 163 11.10 -21.42 -3.47
N HIS A 164 12.06 -20.61 -3.10
CA HIS A 164 11.86 -19.24 -2.59
C HIS A 164 10.96 -19.13 -1.33
N VAL A 165 10.87 -20.20 -0.52
CA VAL A 165 10.13 -20.22 0.73
C VAL A 165 10.94 -19.62 1.87
N TYR A 166 12.24 -19.88 1.89
CA TYR A 166 13.20 -19.41 2.89
C TYR A 166 14.36 -18.64 2.24
N ALA A 167 15.14 -17.93 3.02
CA ALA A 167 16.33 -17.22 2.55
C ALA A 167 17.42 -18.18 2.01
N THR A 168 17.45 -19.39 2.50
CA THR A 168 18.26 -20.50 1.97
C THR A 168 17.32 -21.59 1.52
N ASP A 169 17.54 -22.14 0.32
CA ASP A 169 16.79 -23.31 -0.15
C ASP A 169 17.08 -24.48 0.80
N VAL A 170 16.15 -24.75 1.68
CA VAL A 170 16.17 -25.95 2.51
C VAL A 170 15.76 -27.09 1.59
N GLU A 171 16.70 -27.96 1.21
CA GLU A 171 16.37 -29.23 0.60
C GLU A 171 15.39 -29.96 1.53
N THR A 172 14.12 -29.96 1.18
CA THR A 172 13.13 -30.83 1.79
C THR A 172 13.44 -32.24 1.29
N LYS A 173 14.37 -32.93 2.00
CA LYS A 173 14.53 -34.36 1.82
C LYS A 173 13.19 -34.96 2.22
N GLY A 174 12.45 -35.41 1.23
CA GLY A 174 11.22 -36.16 1.44
C GLY A 174 11.54 -37.42 2.30
N ASN A 175 10.86 -37.52 3.41
CA ASN A 175 10.67 -38.78 4.11
C ASN A 175 9.50 -39.52 3.49
#